data_bd83c80debfb3ff67e26d30232d6ee8e
#
_entry.id   bd83c80debfb3ff67e26d30232d6ee8e
#
_cell.length_a   1.000
_cell.length_b   1.000
_cell.length_c   1.000
_cell.angle_alpha   90.00
_cell.angle_beta   90.00
_cell.angle_gamma   90.00
#
_symmetry.space_group_name_H-M   'P 1'
#
loop_
_entity.id
_entity.type
_entity.pdbx_description
1 polymer ?
#
loop_
_entity_poly.entity_id
_entity_poly.type
_entity_poly.pdbx_seq_one_letter_code
_entity_poly.pdbx_strand_id
1 'polypeptide(L)'
;YFCKKLYIILTMKNIFCFLTLLLSLCANAQITERTLPAEWKNLIDGGRFKDRFLPMPDGKSDENVWGTDSVRFRYVDNGIENPELSFWGGNILKGKDNKYHLFVCGWPENSPKGHMTWPKSTVFHTTSDHLSGPYIICDTIGKGHNPEAFILKDGRPVVYVIDGYYIADSLNGPWTYSHFTFDKRNRKIIEGLSNLTFARRSDGSYLMVCRGGGVWISENGISPYQQVSDRSVYPDVNGEFEDPVIWKDSLQYHLIVNDWLGRIAYYQRSIDGIHWITEEGEAYTPGIAAHKDGYKENWFKYERMKVFQDEYGRPIQANFAVIDTIKWEDHPNDRHSSKNICIPLNKGLRLSVLNEDTITAQTKEIKVLVKAEEGVDFKDFDMKSLRFGSSSDVNYGKGCKAVKRIASGKDLIIVFDGRNNTIRKDEFAPKLLGKTKKGELLYGYAKLPYVNYHPACLSAAYPMAYDKQLELEVKNFGLSTSEETDLTVLVNGVKLAEGRVKALSPYESVKLSLPCIHAAKIDNQTLFTIVYSQHGKEIRKETIQNFD
;
A
#
# COMPACT_ATOMS: atom_id res chain seq x y z
N TYR A 1 29.00 46.87 30.87
CA TYR A 1 29.33 46.96 29.45
C TYR A 1 29.71 45.59 28.84
N PHE A 2 30.40 44.74 29.59
CA PHE A 2 30.82 43.40 29.13
C PHE A 2 29.67 42.38 29.00
N CYS A 3 28.67 42.43 29.89
CA CYS A 3 27.54 41.51 29.86
C CYS A 3 26.58 41.75 28.67
N LYS A 4 26.38 43.00 28.23
CA LYS A 4 25.55 43.31 27.06
C LYS A 4 26.15 42.85 25.73
N LYS A 5 27.47 42.87 25.60
CA LYS A 5 28.17 42.39 24.40
C LYS A 5 28.16 40.88 24.27
N LEU A 6 28.18 40.14 25.40
CA LEU A 6 28.10 38.67 25.40
C LEU A 6 26.71 38.18 25.04
N TYR A 7 25.65 38.90 25.48
CA TYR A 7 24.26 38.54 25.16
C TYR A 7 23.91 38.77 23.67
N ILE A 8 24.48 39.83 23.07
CA ILE A 8 24.30 40.12 21.64
C ILE A 8 25.04 39.11 20.76
N ILE A 9 26.20 38.64 21.17
CA ILE A 9 27.00 37.64 20.43
C ILE A 9 26.34 36.25 20.51
N LEU A 10 25.74 35.88 21.65
CA LEU A 10 25.01 34.62 21.83
C LEU A 10 23.67 34.61 21.05
N THR A 11 22.95 35.74 21.02
CA THR A 11 21.74 35.85 20.21
C THR A 11 22.00 35.86 18.70
N MET A 12 23.07 36.50 18.25
CA MET A 12 23.47 36.48 16.85
C MET A 12 23.94 35.09 16.39
N LYS A 13 24.68 34.34 17.21
CA LYS A 13 25.06 32.95 16.90
C LYS A 13 23.86 32.03 16.81
N ASN A 14 22.90 32.18 17.68
CA ASN A 14 21.68 31.37 17.64
C ASN A 14 20.79 31.73 16.44
N ILE A 15 20.69 32.99 16.06
CA ILE A 15 19.98 33.44 14.85
C ILE A 15 20.71 32.96 13.59
N PHE A 16 22.03 32.97 13.56
CA PHE A 16 22.80 32.46 12.42
C PHE A 16 22.73 30.93 12.29
N CYS A 17 22.72 30.17 13.40
CA CYS A 17 22.45 28.74 13.40
C CYS A 17 21.01 28.41 12.99
N PHE A 18 20.02 29.21 13.41
CA PHE A 18 18.64 29.03 13.00
C PHE A 18 18.40 29.39 11.52
N LEU A 19 19.06 30.45 11.02
CA LEU A 19 19.01 30.79 9.59
C LEU A 19 19.75 29.76 8.71
N THR A 20 20.87 29.22 9.15
CA THR A 20 21.57 28.15 8.43
C THR A 20 20.82 26.82 8.50
N LEU A 21 20.13 26.52 9.60
CA LEU A 21 19.24 25.35 9.68
C LEU A 21 17.99 25.52 8.80
N LEU A 22 17.39 26.72 8.76
CA LEU A 22 16.27 27.03 7.85
C LEU A 22 16.71 27.04 6.37
N LEU A 23 17.90 27.54 6.05
CA LEU A 23 18.44 27.49 4.71
C LEU A 23 18.86 26.07 4.30
N SER A 24 19.31 25.23 5.23
CA SER A 24 19.59 23.81 4.93
C SER A 24 18.32 22.97 4.79
N LEU A 25 17.21 23.37 5.41
CA LEU A 25 15.90 22.73 5.22
C LEU A 25 15.21 23.16 3.91
N CYS A 26 15.54 24.32 3.35
CA CYS A 26 15.05 24.75 2.05
C CYS A 26 15.92 24.28 0.87
N ALA A 27 17.08 23.71 1.12
CA ALA A 27 18.09 23.50 0.07
C ALA A 27 18.01 22.18 -0.68
N ASN A 28 17.08 21.22 -0.38
CA ASN A 28 17.16 19.89 -0.97
C ASN A 28 15.83 19.18 -1.25
N ALA A 29 14.77 19.86 -1.59
CA ALA A 29 13.60 19.21 -2.19
C ALA A 29 13.72 19.19 -3.73
N GLN A 30 14.90 18.97 -4.26
CA GLN A 30 15.11 18.87 -5.69
C GLN A 30 14.56 17.53 -6.19
N ILE A 31 13.64 17.60 -7.16
CA ILE A 31 13.19 16.43 -7.90
C ILE A 31 14.39 15.81 -8.61
N THR A 32 14.67 14.56 -8.29
CA THR A 32 15.79 13.82 -8.88
C THR A 32 15.30 12.43 -9.25
N GLU A 33 15.18 12.16 -10.54
CA GLU A 33 14.81 10.83 -11.03
C GLU A 33 15.82 9.78 -10.57
N ARG A 34 15.31 8.61 -10.17
CA ARG A 34 16.15 7.55 -9.63
C ARG A 34 16.84 6.77 -10.74
N THR A 35 18.09 6.42 -10.51
CA THR A 35 18.78 5.44 -11.35
C THR A 35 18.16 4.07 -11.09
N LEU A 36 17.57 3.48 -12.12
CA LEU A 36 16.95 2.17 -12.02
C LEU A 36 18.01 1.06 -12.02
N PRO A 37 17.78 -0.06 -11.30
CA PRO A 37 18.62 -1.24 -11.38
C PRO A 37 18.82 -1.69 -12.83
N ALA A 38 20.07 -2.00 -13.20
CA ALA A 38 20.42 -2.31 -14.59
C ALA A 38 19.69 -3.55 -15.12
N GLU A 39 19.35 -4.50 -14.25
CA GLU A 39 18.61 -5.71 -14.56
C GLU A 39 17.15 -5.44 -14.97
N TRP A 40 16.53 -4.35 -14.51
CA TRP A 40 15.14 -4.03 -14.84
C TRP A 40 14.89 -3.79 -16.33
N LYS A 41 15.93 -3.47 -17.10
CA LYS A 41 15.83 -3.40 -18.57
C LYS A 41 15.45 -4.74 -19.22
N ASN A 42 15.69 -5.85 -18.52
CA ASN A 42 15.40 -7.20 -19.00
C ASN A 42 14.00 -7.70 -18.57
N LEU A 43 13.24 -6.92 -17.81
CA LEU A 43 11.86 -7.25 -17.46
C LEU A 43 11.02 -7.28 -18.73
N ILE A 44 10.28 -8.38 -18.90
CA ILE A 44 9.36 -8.52 -20.04
C ILE A 44 8.07 -7.73 -19.78
N ASP A 45 7.29 -7.49 -20.81
CA ASP A 45 5.97 -6.87 -20.71
C ASP A 45 5.06 -7.69 -19.79
N GLY A 46 4.42 -7.01 -18.80
CA GLY A 46 3.70 -7.61 -17.68
C GLY A 46 4.58 -7.97 -16.49
N GLY A 47 5.90 -7.82 -16.60
CA GLY A 47 6.85 -8.02 -15.50
C GLY A 47 6.72 -6.94 -14.43
N ARG A 48 6.37 -5.72 -14.79
CA ARG A 48 6.19 -4.57 -13.91
C ARG A 48 4.73 -4.39 -13.53
N PHE A 49 4.45 -3.77 -12.40
CA PHE A 49 3.07 -3.40 -12.08
C PHE A 49 2.52 -2.39 -13.09
N LYS A 50 3.32 -1.42 -13.53
CA LYS A 50 2.89 -0.39 -14.49
C LYS A 50 2.37 -0.93 -15.82
N ASP A 51 2.78 -2.13 -16.20
CA ASP A 51 2.31 -2.78 -17.43
C ASP A 51 0.83 -3.21 -17.34
N ARG A 52 0.22 -3.10 -16.17
CA ARG A 52 -1.20 -3.41 -15.92
C ARG A 52 -2.14 -2.24 -16.21
N PHE A 53 -1.61 -1.01 -16.35
CA PHE A 53 -2.44 0.13 -16.73
C PHE A 53 -2.94 -0.03 -18.16
N LEU A 54 -4.24 0.19 -18.34
CA LEU A 54 -4.91 0.12 -19.63
C LEU A 54 -5.16 1.54 -20.16
N PRO A 55 -5.33 1.72 -21.47
CA PRO A 55 -5.76 3.00 -22.02
C PRO A 55 -7.05 3.50 -21.36
N MET A 56 -7.12 4.78 -21.09
CA MET A 56 -8.31 5.42 -20.56
C MET A 56 -9.48 5.29 -21.54
N PRO A 57 -10.73 5.16 -21.06
CA PRO A 57 -11.92 5.23 -21.92
C PRO A 57 -11.94 6.55 -22.70
N ASP A 58 -12.49 6.51 -23.92
CA ASP A 58 -12.70 7.73 -24.69
C ASP A 58 -13.59 8.70 -23.91
N GLY A 59 -13.20 9.95 -23.86
CA GLY A 59 -13.84 11.01 -23.11
C GLY A 59 -13.95 12.31 -23.89
N LYS A 60 -14.49 13.34 -23.23
CA LYS A 60 -14.60 14.68 -23.79
C LYS A 60 -13.26 15.41 -23.66
N SER A 61 -12.71 15.87 -24.77
CA SER A 61 -11.58 16.80 -24.79
C SER A 61 -12.06 18.26 -24.85
N ASP A 62 -11.28 19.18 -24.28
CA ASP A 62 -11.53 20.61 -24.34
C ASP A 62 -10.18 21.31 -24.59
N GLU A 63 -10.17 22.24 -25.58
CA GLU A 63 -8.97 22.99 -25.94
C GLU A 63 -8.70 24.18 -24.99
N ASN A 64 -9.72 24.61 -24.24
CA ASN A 64 -9.67 25.78 -23.33
C ASN A 64 -9.39 25.38 -21.89
N VAL A 65 -8.53 24.38 -21.68
CA VAL A 65 -8.16 23.92 -20.34
C VAL A 65 -6.86 24.55 -19.88
N TRP A 66 -6.73 24.65 -18.55
CA TRP A 66 -5.47 24.97 -17.90
C TRP A 66 -4.43 23.86 -18.07
N GLY A 67 -3.21 24.13 -17.68
CA GLY A 67 -2.12 23.17 -17.66
C GLY A 67 -1.03 23.44 -18.70
N THR A 68 0.10 22.77 -18.52
CA THR A 68 1.21 22.74 -19.49
C THR A 68 0.80 21.98 -20.76
N ASP A 69 1.53 22.19 -21.85
CA ASP A 69 1.24 21.53 -23.15
C ASP A 69 1.22 20.00 -23.05
N SER A 70 1.94 19.42 -22.09
CA SER A 70 2.00 17.97 -21.86
C SER A 70 0.69 17.36 -21.32
N VAL A 71 -0.25 18.19 -20.86
CA VAL A 71 -1.53 17.74 -20.26
C VAL A 71 -2.75 18.50 -20.81
N ARG A 72 -2.58 19.40 -21.77
CA ARG A 72 -3.70 20.21 -22.33
C ARG A 72 -4.71 19.37 -23.09
N PHE A 73 -4.27 18.35 -23.80
CA PHE A 73 -5.14 17.48 -24.61
C PHE A 73 -5.60 16.26 -23.78
N ARG A 74 -6.29 16.53 -22.67
CA ARG A 74 -6.79 15.48 -21.79
C ARG A 74 -8.30 15.30 -21.87
N TYR A 75 -8.76 14.19 -21.32
CA TYR A 75 -10.19 13.97 -21.09
C TYR A 75 -10.65 14.73 -19.84
N VAL A 76 -11.37 15.85 -20.01
CA VAL A 76 -11.85 16.70 -18.92
C VAL A 76 -13.01 16.10 -18.12
N ASP A 77 -13.64 15.06 -18.63
CA ASP A 77 -14.70 14.30 -17.98
C ASP A 77 -14.19 12.98 -17.32
N ASN A 78 -12.88 12.75 -17.30
CA ASN A 78 -12.27 11.66 -16.56
C ASN A 78 -11.94 12.10 -15.13
N GLY A 79 -12.42 11.36 -14.12
CA GLY A 79 -12.25 11.70 -12.71
C GLY A 79 -13.05 12.96 -12.32
N ILE A 80 -12.39 13.90 -11.63
CA ILE A 80 -12.99 15.19 -11.27
C ILE A 80 -12.05 16.33 -11.59
N GLU A 81 -12.60 17.34 -12.29
CA GLU A 81 -11.95 18.58 -12.65
C GLU A 81 -12.95 19.73 -12.51
N ASN A 82 -12.50 20.87 -11.99
CA ASN A 82 -13.31 22.07 -11.86
C ASN A 82 -12.38 23.30 -11.96
N PRO A 83 -12.73 24.34 -12.73
CA PRO A 83 -11.88 25.53 -12.91
C PRO A 83 -11.73 26.38 -11.62
N GLU A 84 -12.61 26.22 -10.65
CA GLU A 84 -12.59 26.97 -9.39
C GLU A 84 -11.94 26.22 -8.23
N LEU A 85 -11.66 24.90 -8.41
CA LEU A 85 -11.17 24.00 -7.37
C LEU A 85 -10.02 23.12 -7.85
N SER A 86 -8.96 23.09 -7.07
CA SER A 86 -7.95 22.04 -7.12
C SER A 86 -8.42 20.81 -6.34
N PHE A 87 -8.16 19.59 -6.85
CA PHE A 87 -8.52 18.33 -6.19
C PHE A 87 -7.31 17.47 -5.90
N TRP A 88 -7.40 16.69 -4.79
CA TRP A 88 -6.31 15.82 -4.37
C TRP A 88 -6.79 14.58 -3.63
N GLY A 89 -6.13 13.43 -3.90
CA GLY A 89 -6.42 12.17 -3.21
C GLY A 89 -7.83 11.65 -3.49
N GLY A 90 -8.26 10.74 -2.62
CA GLY A 90 -9.61 10.19 -2.65
C GLY A 90 -9.74 8.82 -3.32
N ASN A 91 -10.79 8.11 -2.93
CA ASN A 91 -11.14 6.79 -3.47
C ASN A 91 -12.64 6.69 -3.75
N ILE A 92 -13.00 5.66 -4.51
CA ILE A 92 -14.36 5.42 -4.98
C ILE A 92 -14.98 4.24 -4.24
N LEU A 93 -16.25 4.38 -3.86
CA LEU A 93 -17.13 3.31 -3.41
C LEU A 93 -18.29 3.13 -4.39
N LYS A 94 -18.75 1.90 -4.57
CA LYS A 94 -20.02 1.61 -5.27
C LYS A 94 -21.17 1.69 -4.27
N GLY A 95 -22.12 2.59 -4.52
CA GLY A 95 -23.32 2.75 -3.70
C GLY A 95 -24.41 1.71 -4.00
N LYS A 96 -25.35 1.57 -3.08
CA LYS A 96 -26.58 0.76 -3.29
C LYS A 96 -27.54 1.38 -4.31
N ASP A 97 -27.38 2.66 -4.60
CA ASP A 97 -28.07 3.43 -5.64
C ASP A 97 -27.52 3.20 -7.06
N ASN A 98 -26.59 2.26 -7.21
CA ASN A 98 -25.86 1.96 -8.43
C ASN A 98 -24.94 3.09 -8.93
N LYS A 99 -24.72 4.15 -8.16
CA LYS A 99 -23.75 5.20 -8.47
C LYS A 99 -22.37 4.86 -7.90
N TYR A 100 -21.39 5.54 -8.45
CA TYR A 100 -20.03 5.56 -7.90
C TYR A 100 -19.86 6.84 -7.08
N HIS A 101 -19.37 6.70 -5.86
CA HIS A 101 -19.18 7.78 -4.90
C HIS A 101 -17.67 7.99 -4.70
N LEU A 102 -17.14 9.11 -5.21
CA LEU A 102 -15.76 9.52 -4.97
C LEU A 102 -15.73 10.47 -3.78
N PHE A 103 -14.94 10.13 -2.77
CA PHE A 103 -14.61 10.99 -1.64
C PHE A 103 -13.24 11.61 -1.91
N VAL A 104 -13.19 12.90 -2.17
CA VAL A 104 -12.00 13.62 -2.63
C VAL A 104 -11.82 14.88 -1.80
N CYS A 105 -10.59 15.33 -1.58
CA CYS A 105 -10.37 16.66 -0.98
C CYS A 105 -9.98 17.68 -2.03
N GLY A 106 -10.22 18.95 -1.72
CA GLY A 106 -9.87 20.06 -2.58
C GLY A 106 -9.86 21.39 -1.84
N TRP A 107 -9.41 22.41 -2.53
CA TRP A 107 -9.33 23.80 -2.09
C TRP A 107 -9.58 24.76 -3.25
N PRO A 108 -9.96 26.04 -2.98
CA PRO A 108 -10.18 27.00 -4.05
C PRO A 108 -8.91 27.25 -4.86
N GLU A 109 -9.05 27.30 -6.18
CA GLU A 109 -7.97 27.55 -7.15
C GLU A 109 -7.28 28.91 -6.93
N ASN A 110 -8.04 29.91 -6.48
CA ASN A 110 -7.51 31.23 -6.12
C ASN A 110 -6.86 31.32 -4.74
N SER A 111 -6.55 30.19 -4.13
CA SER A 111 -5.93 30.17 -2.79
C SER A 111 -4.57 30.84 -2.78
N PRO A 112 -4.24 31.69 -1.79
CA PRO A 112 -3.01 32.49 -1.79
C PRO A 112 -1.68 31.72 -1.86
N LYS A 113 -1.72 30.41 -1.58
CA LYS A 113 -0.54 29.53 -1.60
C LYS A 113 -0.61 28.45 -2.69
N GLY A 114 -1.55 28.57 -3.66
CA GLY A 114 -1.79 27.55 -4.67
C GLY A 114 -1.93 26.15 -4.05
N HIS A 115 -1.25 25.17 -4.60
CA HIS A 115 -1.25 23.79 -4.08
C HIS A 115 -0.87 23.70 -2.59
N MET A 116 0.02 24.57 -2.11
CA MET A 116 0.46 24.57 -0.71
C MET A 116 -0.62 25.03 0.29
N THR A 117 -1.85 25.24 -0.20
CA THR A 117 -3.06 25.43 0.63
C THR A 117 -3.64 24.11 1.15
N TRP A 118 -3.14 22.96 0.68
CA TRP A 118 -3.61 21.63 1.03
C TRP A 118 -3.91 21.38 2.52
N PRO A 119 -3.21 21.99 3.54
CA PRO A 119 -3.58 21.79 4.95
C PRO A 119 -4.96 22.33 5.32
N LYS A 120 -5.57 23.14 4.45
CA LYS A 120 -6.92 23.71 4.62
C LYS A 120 -7.96 23.04 3.73
N SER A 121 -7.66 21.88 3.19
CA SER A 121 -8.56 21.14 2.31
C SER A 121 -9.90 20.85 2.95
N THR A 122 -10.91 20.84 2.10
CA THR A 122 -12.26 20.35 2.38
C THR A 122 -12.47 19.02 1.71
N VAL A 123 -13.10 18.07 2.41
CA VAL A 123 -13.52 16.79 1.84
C VAL A 123 -14.87 16.93 1.20
N PHE A 124 -14.96 16.54 -0.06
CA PHE A 124 -16.18 16.54 -0.85
C PHE A 124 -16.67 15.11 -1.07
N HIS A 125 -17.97 14.92 -1.02
CA HIS A 125 -18.66 13.76 -1.53
C HIS A 125 -19.16 14.06 -2.93
N THR A 126 -18.77 13.23 -3.88
CA THR A 126 -19.09 13.40 -5.31
C THR A 126 -19.65 12.11 -5.88
N THR A 127 -20.46 12.17 -6.93
CA THR A 127 -21.07 11.00 -7.56
C THR A 127 -20.91 10.98 -9.07
N SER A 128 -20.92 9.78 -9.64
CA SER A 128 -20.97 9.54 -11.08
C SER A 128 -21.77 8.28 -11.40
N ASP A 129 -22.36 8.23 -12.59
CA ASP A 129 -22.97 7.01 -13.14
C ASP A 129 -21.89 6.06 -13.74
N HIS A 130 -20.68 6.56 -13.99
CA HIS A 130 -19.57 5.83 -14.57
C HIS A 130 -18.37 5.77 -13.61
N LEU A 131 -17.69 4.62 -13.56
CA LEU A 131 -16.53 4.41 -12.68
C LEU A 131 -15.38 5.39 -12.95
N SER A 132 -15.18 5.76 -14.21
CA SER A 132 -14.13 6.72 -14.62
C SER A 132 -14.54 8.19 -14.48
N GLY A 133 -15.79 8.51 -14.08
CA GLY A 133 -16.32 9.88 -14.04
C GLY A 133 -17.19 10.22 -15.25
N PRO A 134 -17.57 11.51 -15.44
CA PRO A 134 -17.20 12.63 -14.57
C PRO A 134 -17.87 12.55 -13.19
N TYR A 135 -17.14 12.96 -12.16
CA TYR A 135 -17.68 13.06 -10.81
C TYR A 135 -18.18 14.48 -10.52
N ILE A 136 -19.38 14.57 -9.96
CA ILE A 136 -20.06 15.84 -9.65
C ILE A 136 -20.19 15.98 -8.15
N ILE A 137 -19.82 17.13 -7.59
CA ILE A 137 -19.93 17.43 -6.16
C ILE A 137 -21.41 17.40 -5.75
N CYS A 138 -21.72 16.59 -4.75
CA CYS A 138 -23.06 16.48 -4.16
C CYS A 138 -23.12 17.16 -2.81
N ASP A 139 -22.05 17.03 -2.01
CA ASP A 139 -22.02 17.53 -0.64
C ASP A 139 -20.60 17.81 -0.15
N THR A 140 -20.51 18.59 0.91
CA THR A 140 -19.29 18.91 1.65
C THR A 140 -19.33 18.18 2.99
N ILE A 141 -18.38 17.27 3.22
CA ILE A 141 -18.30 16.51 4.48
C ILE A 141 -17.72 17.34 5.60
N GLY A 142 -16.59 18.02 5.37
CA GLY A 142 -15.91 18.83 6.36
C GLY A 142 -14.44 19.03 6.03
N LYS A 143 -13.66 19.50 7.02
CA LYS A 143 -12.22 19.70 6.86
C LYS A 143 -11.48 18.36 6.85
N GLY A 144 -10.47 18.22 6.01
CA GLY A 144 -9.63 17.04 5.99
C GLY A 144 -8.84 16.94 4.70
N HIS A 145 -7.76 16.16 4.75
CA HIS A 145 -6.88 15.93 3.61
C HIS A 145 -6.67 14.44 3.40
N ASN A 146 -6.45 14.04 2.14
CA ASN A 146 -6.21 12.65 1.75
C ASN A 146 -7.33 11.69 2.19
N PRO A 147 -8.58 11.93 1.83
CA PRO A 147 -9.69 11.09 2.25
C PRO A 147 -9.58 9.67 1.68
N GLU A 148 -9.98 8.68 2.49
CA GLU A 148 -10.13 7.30 2.07
C GLU A 148 -11.38 6.70 2.72
N ALA A 149 -12.35 6.30 1.90
CA ALA A 149 -13.66 5.85 2.35
C ALA A 149 -13.81 4.33 2.31
N PHE A 150 -14.51 3.80 3.30
CA PHE A 150 -14.87 2.39 3.41
C PHE A 150 -16.28 2.20 3.95
N ILE A 151 -16.81 1.00 3.77
CA ILE A 151 -17.98 0.52 4.50
C ILE A 151 -17.46 -0.40 5.61
N LEU A 152 -17.71 -0.03 6.86
CA LEU A 152 -17.35 -0.81 8.04
C LEU A 152 -18.10 -2.14 8.11
N LYS A 153 -17.68 -3.02 9.01
CA LYS A 153 -18.31 -4.34 9.21
C LYS A 153 -19.78 -4.23 9.62
N ASP A 154 -20.14 -3.18 10.36
CA ASP A 154 -21.52 -2.88 10.79
C ASP A 154 -22.37 -2.21 9.71
N GLY A 155 -21.81 -1.94 8.53
CA GLY A 155 -22.49 -1.36 7.38
C GLY A 155 -22.41 0.16 7.29
N ARG A 156 -21.86 0.85 8.30
CA ARG A 156 -21.71 2.31 8.28
C ARG A 156 -20.57 2.73 7.36
N PRO A 157 -20.73 3.79 6.56
CA PRO A 157 -19.63 4.40 5.83
C PRO A 157 -18.72 5.20 6.77
N VAL A 158 -17.43 5.11 6.52
CA VAL A 158 -16.38 5.89 7.18
C VAL A 158 -15.50 6.56 6.12
N VAL A 159 -15.08 7.80 6.36
CA VAL A 159 -14.11 8.53 5.54
C VAL A 159 -12.94 8.90 6.44
N TYR A 160 -11.82 8.21 6.27
CA TYR A 160 -10.59 8.52 6.98
C TYR A 160 -9.93 9.75 6.38
N VAL A 161 -9.35 10.58 7.23
CA VAL A 161 -8.53 11.76 6.87
C VAL A 161 -7.27 11.77 7.73
N ILE A 162 -6.36 12.74 7.56
CA ILE A 162 -5.06 12.73 8.25
C ILE A 162 -5.19 12.54 9.77
N ASP A 163 -6.07 13.30 10.43
CA ASP A 163 -6.10 13.37 11.90
C ASP A 163 -7.25 12.58 12.53
N GLY A 164 -8.11 11.99 11.71
CA GLY A 164 -9.30 11.31 12.21
C GLY A 164 -10.17 10.74 11.10
N TYR A 165 -11.45 10.66 11.37
CA TYR A 165 -12.41 10.10 10.45
C TYR A 165 -13.79 10.73 10.60
N TYR A 166 -14.52 10.73 9.50
CA TYR A 166 -15.96 11.01 9.47
C TYR A 166 -16.71 9.69 9.39
N ILE A 167 -17.80 9.56 10.14
CA ILE A 167 -18.67 8.38 10.13
C ILE A 167 -20.13 8.82 10.00
N ALA A 168 -20.93 8.03 9.30
CA ALA A 168 -22.34 8.29 9.07
C ALA A 168 -23.14 6.98 8.99
N ASP A 169 -24.46 7.08 8.98
CA ASP A 169 -25.36 5.91 8.76
C ASP A 169 -25.60 5.63 7.27
N SER A 170 -25.30 6.59 6.41
CA SER A 170 -25.41 6.45 4.96
C SER A 170 -24.30 7.23 4.24
N LEU A 171 -24.05 6.91 2.94
CA LEU A 171 -23.08 7.64 2.11
C LEU A 171 -23.42 9.12 1.92
N ASN A 172 -24.67 9.50 2.16
CA ASN A 172 -25.13 10.89 2.05
C ASN A 172 -25.09 11.64 3.39
N GLY A 173 -24.48 11.07 4.42
CA GLY A 173 -24.41 11.66 5.76
C GLY A 173 -25.72 11.56 6.57
N PRO A 174 -25.94 12.39 7.59
CA PRO A 174 -24.98 13.39 8.07
C PRO A 174 -23.71 12.77 8.66
N TRP A 175 -22.59 13.45 8.53
CA TRP A 175 -21.27 12.97 8.94
C TRP A 175 -20.88 13.51 10.31
N THR A 176 -20.34 12.66 11.17
CA THR A 176 -19.79 13.02 12.48
C THR A 176 -18.30 12.79 12.49
N TYR A 177 -17.51 13.79 12.88
CA TYR A 177 -16.06 13.71 12.99
C TYR A 177 -15.62 13.13 14.33
N SER A 178 -14.56 12.32 14.29
CA SER A 178 -13.85 11.81 15.48
C SER A 178 -12.36 11.71 15.21
N HIS A 179 -11.54 11.88 16.25
CA HIS A 179 -10.10 11.66 16.16
C HIS A 179 -9.74 10.19 16.23
N PHE A 180 -8.62 9.82 15.60
CA PHE A 180 -8.01 8.52 15.83
C PHE A 180 -7.46 8.43 17.26
N THR A 181 -7.46 7.20 17.78
CA THR A 181 -6.65 6.83 18.95
C THR A 181 -5.65 5.76 18.51
N PHE A 182 -4.39 5.95 18.93
CA PHE A 182 -3.28 5.07 18.58
C PHE A 182 -2.69 4.48 19.85
N ASP A 183 -2.53 3.17 19.88
CA ASP A 183 -1.81 2.46 20.92
C ASP A 183 -0.47 1.96 20.34
N LYS A 184 0.60 2.66 20.65
CA LYS A 184 1.95 2.30 20.21
C LYS A 184 2.50 1.06 20.93
N ARG A 185 1.81 0.53 21.94
CA ARG A 185 2.22 -0.63 22.73
C ARG A 185 3.61 -0.46 23.36
N ASN A 186 3.87 0.77 23.86
CA ASN A 186 5.16 1.22 24.37
C ASN A 186 6.32 1.06 23.37
N ARG A 187 6.05 1.03 22.06
CA ARG A 187 7.06 0.98 21.00
C ARG A 187 7.34 2.37 20.45
N LYS A 188 8.51 2.56 19.87
CA LYS A 188 8.78 3.71 19.04
C LYS A 188 7.80 3.76 17.87
N ILE A 189 7.19 4.90 17.63
CA ILE A 189 6.36 5.11 16.44
C ILE A 189 7.27 5.16 15.21
N ILE A 190 6.95 4.34 14.21
CA ILE A 190 7.62 4.37 12.91
C ILE A 190 7.04 5.54 12.14
N GLU A 191 7.76 6.61 12.17
CA GLU A 191 7.55 7.95 11.62
C GLU A 191 6.12 8.30 11.14
N GLY A 192 5.64 9.45 11.55
CA GLY A 192 4.53 10.23 11.00
C GLY A 192 3.21 9.50 10.77
N LEU A 193 2.26 9.68 11.67
CA LEU A 193 0.87 9.23 11.49
C LEU A 193 0.15 10.15 10.49
N SER A 194 0.72 10.27 9.29
CA SER A 194 0.16 11.00 8.16
C SER A 194 0.13 10.13 6.90
N ASN A 195 -0.51 10.59 5.84
CA ASN A 195 -0.65 9.88 4.58
C ASN A 195 -1.10 8.41 4.77
N LEU A 196 -2.11 8.24 5.62
CA LEU A 196 -2.62 6.93 6.00
C LEU A 196 -3.28 6.24 4.82
N THR A 197 -3.17 4.91 4.79
CA THR A 197 -3.92 4.05 3.88
C THR A 197 -4.39 2.79 4.59
N PHE A 198 -5.53 2.25 4.17
CA PHE A 198 -6.23 1.21 4.91
C PHE A 198 -6.60 0.04 4.00
N ALA A 199 -6.54 -1.17 4.55
CA ALA A 199 -7.09 -2.37 3.92
C ALA A 199 -7.99 -3.11 4.89
N ARG A 200 -9.21 -3.42 4.45
CA ARG A 200 -10.12 -4.28 5.22
C ARG A 200 -9.62 -5.72 5.17
N ARG A 201 -9.53 -6.34 6.34
CA ARG A 201 -9.14 -7.75 6.50
C ARG A 201 -10.36 -8.66 6.37
N SER A 202 -10.15 -9.96 6.17
CA SER A 202 -11.24 -10.91 5.91
C SER A 202 -12.20 -11.11 7.09
N ASP A 203 -11.77 -10.82 8.32
CA ASP A 203 -12.62 -10.83 9.52
C ASP A 203 -13.39 -9.51 9.75
N GLY A 204 -13.14 -8.49 8.92
CA GLY A 204 -13.71 -7.16 9.01
C GLY A 204 -12.91 -6.18 9.85
N SER A 205 -11.76 -6.58 10.40
CA SER A 205 -10.77 -5.68 10.99
C SER A 205 -10.04 -4.89 9.91
N TYR A 206 -9.20 -3.92 10.31
CA TYR A 206 -8.49 -3.06 9.37
C TYR A 206 -6.99 -3.04 9.67
N LEU A 207 -6.22 -3.11 8.60
CA LEU A 207 -4.79 -2.86 8.60
C LEU A 207 -4.54 -1.47 8.01
N MET A 208 -3.71 -0.68 8.67
CA MET A 208 -3.32 0.67 8.27
C MET A 208 -1.80 0.72 8.06
N VAL A 209 -1.36 1.40 7.02
CA VAL A 209 0.04 1.77 6.80
C VAL A 209 0.15 3.29 6.85
N CYS A 210 1.11 3.82 7.59
CA CYS A 210 1.38 5.25 7.69
C CYS A 210 2.54 5.68 6.76
N ARG A 211 2.77 7.00 6.65
CA ARG A 211 3.79 7.61 5.79
C ARG A 211 5.17 6.98 5.92
N GLY A 212 5.61 6.68 7.13
CA GLY A 212 6.92 6.06 7.38
C GLY A 212 6.95 4.53 7.17
N GLY A 213 5.86 3.91 6.73
CA GLY A 213 5.77 2.46 6.53
C GLY A 213 5.50 1.66 7.80
N GLY A 214 5.05 2.31 8.87
CA GLY A 214 4.57 1.60 10.07
C GLY A 214 3.23 0.94 9.83
N VAL A 215 3.06 -0.31 10.32
CA VAL A 215 1.82 -1.08 10.21
C VAL A 215 1.07 -1.07 11.54
N TRP A 216 -0.22 -0.78 11.46
CA TRP A 216 -1.14 -0.72 12.58
C TRP A 216 -2.39 -1.53 12.29
N ILE A 217 -3.00 -2.11 13.32
CA ILE A 217 -4.24 -2.91 13.18
C ILE A 217 -5.29 -2.41 14.16
N SER A 218 -6.53 -2.28 13.65
CA SER A 218 -7.73 -2.02 14.45
C SER A 218 -8.75 -3.12 14.22
N GLU A 219 -9.38 -3.61 15.29
CA GLU A 219 -10.38 -4.68 15.23
C GLU A 219 -11.69 -4.25 14.57
N ASN A 220 -12.01 -2.94 14.62
CA ASN A 220 -13.27 -2.40 14.11
C ASN A 220 -13.10 -1.34 13.01
N GLY A 221 -11.86 -0.94 12.69
CA GLY A 221 -11.56 0.09 11.69
C GLY A 221 -11.71 1.53 12.19
N ILE A 222 -12.15 1.75 13.43
CA ILE A 222 -12.36 3.09 14.00
C ILE A 222 -11.24 3.46 14.95
N SER A 223 -11.07 2.73 16.05
CA SER A 223 -10.09 2.98 17.12
C SER A 223 -10.16 1.91 18.20
N PRO A 224 -9.08 1.63 18.94
CA PRO A 224 -7.73 2.10 18.68
C PRO A 224 -7.06 1.36 17.53
N TYR A 225 -6.05 2.00 16.92
CA TYR A 225 -5.08 1.33 16.05
C TYR A 225 -3.85 0.96 16.86
N GLN A 226 -3.46 -0.32 16.84
CA GLN A 226 -2.32 -0.88 17.59
C GLN A 226 -1.14 -1.12 16.66
N GLN A 227 0.06 -0.63 17.02
CA GLN A 227 1.26 -0.81 16.21
C GLN A 227 1.73 -2.28 16.26
N VAL A 228 1.99 -2.85 15.09
CA VAL A 228 2.40 -4.26 14.93
C VAL A 228 3.81 -4.39 14.33
N SER A 229 4.18 -3.53 13.38
CA SER A 229 5.53 -3.56 12.78
C SER A 229 6.58 -2.98 13.74
N ASP A 230 7.79 -3.48 13.62
CA ASP A 230 8.98 -3.03 14.36
C ASP A 230 9.88 -2.08 13.53
N ARG A 231 9.62 -2.00 12.23
CA ARG A 231 10.35 -1.18 11.27
C ARG A 231 9.43 -0.77 10.11
N SER A 232 9.91 0.13 9.26
CA SER A 232 9.27 0.44 7.99
C SER A 232 9.15 -0.81 7.12
N VAL A 233 7.99 -0.97 6.48
CA VAL A 233 7.75 -2.06 5.53
C VAL A 233 8.10 -1.68 4.09
N TYR A 234 8.55 -0.45 3.86
CA TYR A 234 8.91 0.02 2.53
C TYR A 234 10.16 -0.65 1.96
N PRO A 235 10.35 -0.59 0.64
CA PRO A 235 11.52 -1.18 -0.02
C PRO A 235 12.84 -0.61 0.54
N ASP A 236 13.85 -1.46 0.65
CA ASP A 236 15.21 -1.04 1.00
C ASP A 236 15.93 -0.48 -0.25
N VAL A 237 15.45 0.68 -0.70
CA VAL A 237 16.05 1.44 -1.80
C VAL A 237 16.17 2.91 -1.40
N ASN A 238 17.09 3.62 -2.01
CA ASN A 238 17.21 5.06 -1.78
C ASN A 238 15.99 5.79 -2.36
N GLY A 239 15.19 6.43 -1.51
CA GLY A 239 13.98 7.15 -1.90
C GLY A 239 13.40 7.97 -0.76
N GLU A 240 12.55 8.93 -1.13
CA GLU A 240 11.75 9.73 -0.21
C GLU A 240 10.30 9.27 -0.30
N PHE A 241 9.94 8.32 0.57
CA PHE A 241 8.67 7.63 0.48
C PHE A 241 7.52 8.43 1.07
N GLU A 242 6.42 8.47 0.31
CA GLU A 242 5.17 9.10 0.69
C GLU A 242 4.00 8.37 0.01
N ASP A 243 2.77 8.67 0.43
CA ASP A 243 1.54 8.25 -0.25
C ASP A 243 1.41 6.74 -0.50
N PRO A 244 1.51 5.92 0.55
CA PRO A 244 1.24 4.49 0.38
C PRO A 244 -0.21 4.26 -0.04
N VAL A 245 -0.43 3.21 -0.83
CA VAL A 245 -1.74 2.62 -1.05
C VAL A 245 -1.68 1.13 -0.76
N ILE A 246 -2.58 0.66 0.10
CA ILE A 246 -2.71 -0.76 0.43
C ILE A 246 -4.10 -1.26 0.03
N TRP A 247 -4.15 -2.48 -0.50
CA TRP A 247 -5.40 -3.20 -0.71
C TRP A 247 -5.19 -4.70 -0.48
N LYS A 248 -6.29 -5.43 -0.35
CA LYS A 248 -6.27 -6.88 -0.17
C LYS A 248 -7.18 -7.53 -1.20
N ASP A 249 -6.66 -8.55 -1.89
CA ASP A 249 -7.47 -9.47 -2.67
C ASP A 249 -7.74 -10.78 -1.88
N SER A 250 -8.25 -11.80 -2.55
CA SER A 250 -8.55 -13.09 -1.91
C SER A 250 -7.31 -13.87 -1.45
N LEU A 251 -6.09 -13.51 -1.92
CA LEU A 251 -4.85 -14.23 -1.63
C LEU A 251 -3.91 -13.42 -0.73
N GLN A 252 -3.77 -12.12 -0.99
CA GLN A 252 -2.63 -11.36 -0.47
C GLN A 252 -2.98 -9.89 -0.28
N TYR A 253 -2.13 -9.22 0.49
CA TYR A 253 -2.06 -7.77 0.53
C TYR A 253 -1.11 -7.26 -0.55
N HIS A 254 -1.42 -6.10 -1.08
CA HIS A 254 -0.63 -5.36 -2.03
C HIS A 254 -0.34 -3.98 -1.46
N LEU A 255 0.87 -3.50 -1.64
CA LEU A 255 1.28 -2.16 -1.25
C LEU A 255 2.02 -1.50 -2.40
N ILE A 256 1.63 -0.28 -2.73
CA ILE A 256 2.43 0.58 -3.58
C ILE A 256 2.80 1.81 -2.74
N VAL A 257 4.08 2.20 -2.79
CA VAL A 257 4.57 3.41 -2.16
C VAL A 257 5.24 4.30 -3.20
N ASN A 258 4.97 5.60 -3.12
CA ASN A 258 5.52 6.60 -4.02
C ASN A 258 6.83 7.18 -3.45
N ASP A 259 7.88 7.20 -4.25
CA ASP A 259 9.04 8.06 -4.05
C ASP A 259 8.75 9.40 -4.73
N TRP A 260 8.26 10.35 -3.95
CA TRP A 260 7.73 11.60 -4.49
C TRP A 260 8.80 12.53 -5.08
N LEU A 261 10.07 12.45 -4.63
CA LEU A 261 11.19 13.16 -5.25
C LEU A 261 11.73 12.43 -6.48
N GLY A 262 11.66 11.11 -6.50
CA GLY A 262 12.07 10.29 -7.64
C GLY A 262 11.04 10.16 -8.75
N ARG A 263 9.80 10.57 -8.51
CA ARG A 263 8.64 10.40 -9.41
C ARG A 263 8.46 8.96 -9.88
N ILE A 264 8.66 8.02 -8.97
CA ILE A 264 8.55 6.58 -9.20
C ILE A 264 7.84 5.93 -8.02
N ALA A 265 7.11 4.86 -8.26
CA ALA A 265 6.52 4.06 -7.20
C ALA A 265 6.99 2.60 -7.27
N TYR A 266 6.98 1.95 -6.11
CA TYR A 266 7.41 0.57 -5.91
C TYR A 266 6.25 -0.29 -5.45
N TYR A 267 6.21 -1.53 -5.92
CA TYR A 267 5.14 -2.48 -5.62
C TYR A 267 5.63 -3.62 -4.74
N GLN A 268 4.83 -3.97 -3.75
CA GLN A 268 5.11 -5.03 -2.79
C GLN A 268 3.90 -5.93 -2.59
N ARG A 269 4.15 -7.18 -2.19
CA ARG A 269 3.14 -8.19 -1.85
C ARG A 269 3.38 -8.77 -0.46
N SER A 270 2.31 -9.13 0.25
CA SER A 270 2.40 -9.77 1.56
C SER A 270 1.22 -10.70 1.80
N ILE A 271 1.46 -11.82 2.47
CA ILE A 271 0.41 -12.76 2.89
C ILE A 271 -0.29 -12.28 4.18
N ASP A 272 0.41 -11.54 5.04
CA ASP A 272 -0.06 -11.14 6.37
C ASP A 272 -0.22 -9.62 6.55
N GLY A 273 0.30 -8.82 5.60
CA GLY A 273 0.32 -7.37 5.66
C GLY A 273 1.43 -6.77 6.52
N ILE A 274 2.35 -7.60 7.01
CA ILE A 274 3.46 -7.19 7.90
C ILE A 274 4.82 -7.54 7.28
N HIS A 275 4.93 -8.71 6.67
CA HIS A 275 6.13 -9.15 5.96
C HIS A 275 5.92 -8.98 4.46
N TRP A 276 6.74 -8.17 3.83
CA TRP A 276 6.56 -7.75 2.44
C TRP A 276 7.67 -8.23 1.52
N ILE A 277 7.28 -8.65 0.33
CA ILE A 277 8.18 -8.95 -0.79
C ILE A 277 8.09 -7.79 -1.77
N THR A 278 9.21 -7.11 -2.02
CA THR A 278 9.28 -6.08 -3.06
C THR A 278 9.37 -6.74 -4.42
N GLU A 279 8.45 -6.40 -5.31
CA GLU A 279 8.48 -6.81 -6.71
C GLU A 279 9.42 -5.91 -7.50
N GLU A 280 10.03 -6.46 -8.53
CA GLU A 280 10.94 -5.75 -9.40
C GLU A 280 10.19 -4.88 -10.42
N GLY A 281 10.82 -3.77 -10.80
CA GLY A 281 10.25 -2.83 -11.74
C GLY A 281 9.38 -1.77 -11.09
N GLU A 282 9.05 -0.77 -11.86
CA GLU A 282 8.27 0.37 -11.43
C GLU A 282 6.79 -0.01 -11.26
N ALA A 283 6.18 0.44 -10.16
CA ALA A 283 4.73 0.35 -10.01
C ALA A 283 4.01 1.37 -10.90
N TYR A 284 4.51 2.59 -10.94
CA TYR A 284 4.13 3.62 -11.90
C TYR A 284 5.21 4.71 -12.00
N THR A 285 5.15 5.47 -13.08
CA THR A 285 5.96 6.66 -13.37
C THR A 285 5.10 7.65 -14.12
N PRO A 286 5.51 8.91 -14.33
CA PRO A 286 4.82 9.80 -15.25
C PRO A 286 4.57 9.17 -16.63
N GLY A 287 3.46 9.56 -17.28
CA GLY A 287 3.08 9.07 -18.61
C GLY A 287 2.31 7.74 -18.64
N ILE A 288 1.72 7.30 -17.52
CA ILE A 288 0.84 6.12 -17.47
C ILE A 288 -0.60 6.40 -17.92
N ALA A 289 -1.05 7.66 -17.93
CA ALA A 289 -2.37 8.04 -18.43
C ALA A 289 -2.33 8.07 -19.97
N ALA A 290 -2.64 6.94 -20.59
CA ALA A 290 -2.59 6.77 -22.04
C ALA A 290 -4.00 6.76 -22.65
N HIS A 291 -4.15 7.37 -23.83
CA HIS A 291 -5.33 7.28 -24.68
C HIS A 291 -5.21 6.06 -25.63
N LYS A 292 -6.31 5.66 -26.24
CA LYS A 292 -6.33 4.52 -27.16
C LYS A 292 -5.51 4.74 -28.44
N ASP A 293 -5.35 6.00 -28.85
CA ASP A 293 -4.52 6.40 -30.00
C ASP A 293 -3.01 6.44 -29.70
N GLY A 294 -2.64 6.19 -28.42
CA GLY A 294 -1.26 6.20 -27.95
C GLY A 294 -0.80 7.55 -27.40
N TYR A 295 -1.61 8.61 -27.47
CA TYR A 295 -1.31 9.86 -26.77
C TYR A 295 -1.23 9.61 -25.26
N LYS A 296 -0.34 10.32 -24.55
CA LYS A 296 -0.16 10.22 -23.11
C LYS A 296 -0.29 11.59 -22.46
N GLU A 297 -1.16 11.69 -21.49
CA GLU A 297 -1.21 12.83 -20.58
C GLU A 297 0.00 12.75 -19.66
N ASN A 298 1.01 13.57 -19.92
CA ASN A 298 2.27 13.51 -19.17
C ASN A 298 2.24 14.47 -17.97
N TRP A 299 1.40 14.14 -16.99
CA TRP A 299 1.36 14.83 -15.71
C TRP A 299 2.73 14.84 -15.07
N PHE A 300 3.12 15.95 -14.48
CA PHE A 300 4.41 16.08 -13.83
C PHE A 300 4.53 15.15 -12.61
N LYS A 301 3.45 15.02 -11.81
CA LYS A 301 3.37 14.08 -10.70
C LYS A 301 2.07 13.27 -10.72
N TYR A 302 2.22 12.02 -10.29
CA TYR A 302 1.14 11.09 -9.95
C TYR A 302 1.32 10.73 -8.48
N GLU A 303 0.37 11.11 -7.64
CA GLU A 303 0.42 10.87 -6.19
C GLU A 303 -0.93 10.34 -5.67
N ARG A 304 -0.97 9.95 -4.41
CA ARG A 304 -2.20 9.53 -3.72
C ARG A 304 -3.01 8.48 -4.48
N MET A 305 -2.33 7.53 -5.13
CA MET A 305 -3.01 6.42 -5.79
C MET A 305 -3.98 5.74 -4.82
N LYS A 306 -5.19 5.45 -5.29
CA LYS A 306 -6.16 4.55 -4.66
C LYS A 306 -6.70 3.61 -5.72
N VAL A 307 -7.18 2.42 -5.31
CA VAL A 307 -7.71 1.43 -6.24
C VAL A 307 -9.20 1.21 -6.02
N PHE A 308 -9.94 1.03 -7.10
CA PHE A 308 -11.27 0.45 -7.07
C PHE A 308 -11.16 -1.03 -7.40
N GLN A 309 -11.77 -1.88 -6.56
CA GLN A 309 -11.64 -3.33 -6.60
C GLN A 309 -12.93 -3.99 -7.08
N ASP A 310 -12.79 -5.14 -7.75
CA ASP A 310 -13.92 -6.03 -8.04
C ASP A 310 -14.33 -6.85 -6.79
N GLU A 311 -15.33 -7.72 -6.95
CA GLU A 311 -15.86 -8.58 -5.88
C GLU A 311 -14.85 -9.60 -5.33
N TYR A 312 -13.71 -9.82 -6.03
CA TYR A 312 -12.60 -10.68 -5.59
C TYR A 312 -11.45 -9.90 -4.97
N GLY A 313 -11.59 -8.58 -4.87
CA GLY A 313 -10.57 -7.69 -4.33
C GLY A 313 -9.46 -7.32 -5.33
N ARG A 314 -9.61 -7.67 -6.62
CA ARG A 314 -8.62 -7.30 -7.65
C ARG A 314 -8.82 -5.86 -8.10
N PRO A 315 -7.75 -5.07 -8.26
CA PRO A 315 -7.86 -3.70 -8.73
C PRO A 315 -8.26 -3.67 -10.21
N ILE A 316 -9.33 -2.93 -10.54
CA ILE A 316 -9.81 -2.73 -11.91
C ILE A 316 -9.67 -1.30 -12.38
N GLN A 317 -9.43 -0.37 -11.47
CA GLN A 317 -9.13 1.03 -11.76
C GLN A 317 -8.25 1.62 -10.67
N ALA A 318 -7.33 2.49 -11.05
CA ALA A 318 -6.55 3.34 -10.18
C ALA A 318 -7.04 4.78 -10.28
N ASN A 319 -7.15 5.44 -9.14
CA ASN A 319 -7.41 6.87 -9.02
C ASN A 319 -6.13 7.55 -8.58
N PHE A 320 -5.78 8.65 -9.22
CA PHE A 320 -4.59 9.44 -8.89
C PHE A 320 -4.95 10.91 -8.64
N ALA A 321 -4.28 11.51 -7.68
CA ALA A 321 -4.09 12.94 -7.67
C ALA A 321 -2.93 13.26 -8.62
N VAL A 322 -3.14 14.20 -9.54
CA VAL A 322 -2.15 14.62 -10.52
C VAL A 322 -1.99 16.13 -10.52
N ILE A 323 -0.79 16.59 -10.81
CA ILE A 323 -0.47 18.00 -11.01
C ILE A 323 0.46 18.14 -12.21
N ASP A 324 0.32 19.23 -12.96
CA ASP A 324 1.06 19.46 -14.20
C ASP A 324 2.43 20.12 -14.02
N THR A 325 2.74 20.56 -12.78
CA THR A 325 4.00 21.21 -12.42
C THR A 325 4.47 20.80 -11.01
N ILE A 326 5.54 21.37 -10.53
CA ILE A 326 5.99 21.24 -9.14
C ILE A 326 4.99 21.94 -8.22
N LYS A 327 4.61 21.30 -7.11
CA LYS A 327 3.57 21.76 -6.18
C LYS A 327 3.73 23.20 -5.68
N TRP A 328 4.96 23.69 -5.51
CA TRP A 328 5.23 25.05 -5.04
C TRP A 328 5.32 26.10 -6.15
N GLU A 329 5.21 25.70 -7.43
CA GLU A 329 5.09 26.59 -8.60
C GLU A 329 3.63 26.82 -9.02
N ASP A 330 2.71 26.11 -8.42
CA ASP A 330 1.28 26.33 -8.58
C ASP A 330 0.86 27.54 -7.73
N HIS A 331 0.45 28.62 -8.39
CA HIS A 331 0.10 29.91 -7.79
C HIS A 331 -1.37 30.27 -8.03
N PRO A 332 -1.95 31.19 -7.23
CA PRO A 332 -3.34 31.60 -7.37
C PRO A 332 -3.66 32.11 -8.78
N ASN A 333 -4.71 31.55 -9.39
CA ASN A 333 -5.22 31.94 -10.69
C ASN A 333 -4.18 31.94 -11.85
N ASP A 334 -3.14 31.12 -11.71
CA ASP A 334 -2.23 30.87 -12.81
C ASP A 334 -2.80 29.80 -13.76
N ARG A 335 -1.99 29.26 -14.64
CA ARG A 335 -2.39 28.19 -15.56
C ARG A 335 -2.16 26.78 -15.03
N HIS A 336 -1.62 26.63 -13.80
CA HIS A 336 -1.36 25.35 -13.15
C HIS A 336 -2.51 24.98 -12.23
N SER A 337 -2.74 23.72 -12.05
CA SER A 337 -3.71 23.19 -11.09
C SER A 337 -3.54 21.69 -10.89
N SER A 338 -4.37 21.09 -10.06
CA SER A 338 -4.41 19.68 -9.81
C SER A 338 -5.81 19.10 -9.97
N LYS A 339 -5.89 17.85 -10.39
CA LYS A 339 -7.14 17.09 -10.51
C LYS A 339 -7.01 15.68 -10.02
N ASN A 340 -8.14 14.98 -9.93
CA ASN A 340 -8.16 13.54 -9.71
C ASN A 340 -8.54 12.82 -11.01
N ILE A 341 -7.74 11.86 -11.44
CA ILE A 341 -7.95 11.08 -12.66
C ILE A 341 -8.13 9.60 -12.38
N CYS A 342 -8.80 8.92 -13.30
CA CYS A 342 -9.10 7.49 -13.23
C CYS A 342 -8.43 6.77 -14.40
N ILE A 343 -7.59 5.77 -14.11
CA ILE A 343 -6.90 4.96 -15.11
C ILE A 343 -7.30 3.50 -14.92
N PRO A 344 -7.87 2.82 -15.94
CA PRO A 344 -8.26 1.42 -15.83
C PRO A 344 -7.05 0.52 -15.62
N LEU A 345 -7.26 -0.60 -14.92
CA LEU A 345 -6.27 -1.63 -14.67
C LEU A 345 -6.72 -2.99 -15.22
N ASN A 346 -5.80 -3.73 -15.80
CA ASN A 346 -5.99 -5.15 -16.07
C ASN A 346 -6.15 -5.87 -14.72
N LYS A 347 -7.32 -6.48 -14.50
CA LYS A 347 -7.66 -7.16 -13.24
C LYS A 347 -6.89 -8.45 -13.00
N GLY A 348 -6.25 -9.01 -14.05
CA GLY A 348 -5.60 -10.31 -13.99
C GLY A 348 -6.57 -11.49 -13.95
N LEU A 349 -6.02 -12.70 -13.92
CA LEU A 349 -6.74 -13.96 -13.94
C LEU A 349 -6.91 -14.51 -12.51
N ARG A 350 -8.03 -15.18 -12.23
CA ARG A 350 -8.19 -15.98 -10.99
C ARG A 350 -7.60 -17.36 -11.19
N LEU A 351 -6.59 -17.68 -10.37
CA LEU A 351 -5.78 -18.87 -10.53
C LEU A 351 -5.75 -19.70 -9.24
N SER A 352 -5.69 -21.02 -9.41
CA SER A 352 -5.43 -21.95 -8.30
C SER A 352 -4.53 -23.09 -8.77
N VAL A 353 -3.52 -23.44 -8.00
CA VAL A 353 -2.74 -24.65 -8.20
C VAL A 353 -3.55 -25.85 -7.71
N LEU A 354 -3.58 -26.92 -8.50
CA LEU A 354 -4.31 -28.15 -8.19
C LEU A 354 -3.42 -29.27 -7.62
N ASN A 355 -2.11 -29.04 -7.52
CA ASN A 355 -1.19 -29.97 -6.90
C ASN A 355 -1.41 -29.92 -5.37
N GLU A 356 -1.86 -31.01 -4.76
CA GLU A 356 -2.10 -31.11 -3.32
C GLU A 356 -0.79 -31.11 -2.53
N ASP A 357 0.23 -31.80 -3.06
CA ASP A 357 1.56 -31.82 -2.48
C ASP A 357 2.31 -30.51 -2.71
N THR A 358 3.18 -30.16 -1.76
CA THR A 358 4.09 -29.02 -1.89
C THR A 358 4.92 -29.12 -3.17
N ILE A 359 4.93 -28.06 -3.98
CA ILE A 359 5.76 -27.98 -5.17
C ILE A 359 7.23 -27.94 -4.75
N THR A 360 8.03 -28.84 -5.36
CA THR A 360 9.48 -28.96 -5.15
C THR A 360 10.19 -29.06 -6.50
N ALA A 361 11.52 -29.02 -6.51
CA ALA A 361 12.31 -29.21 -7.73
C ALA A 361 12.06 -30.57 -8.43
N GLN A 362 11.49 -31.56 -7.71
CA GLN A 362 11.13 -32.88 -8.24
C GLN A 362 9.73 -32.93 -8.86
N THR A 363 8.92 -31.88 -8.70
CA THR A 363 7.58 -31.83 -9.26
C THR A 363 7.64 -31.81 -10.78
N LYS A 364 7.07 -32.84 -11.43
CA LYS A 364 7.15 -32.99 -12.90
C LYS A 364 6.12 -32.13 -13.64
N GLU A 365 4.93 -31.99 -13.08
CA GLU A 365 3.84 -31.21 -13.67
C GLU A 365 3.23 -30.31 -12.63
N ILE A 366 2.97 -29.05 -13.00
CA ILE A 366 2.23 -28.10 -12.21
C ILE A 366 0.92 -27.81 -12.93
N LYS A 367 -0.20 -28.09 -12.27
CA LYS A 367 -1.54 -27.90 -12.82
C LYS A 367 -2.15 -26.64 -12.26
N VAL A 368 -2.44 -25.67 -13.13
CA VAL A 368 -3.03 -24.38 -12.74
C VAL A 368 -4.43 -24.27 -13.34
N LEU A 369 -5.43 -24.15 -12.47
CA LEU A 369 -6.80 -23.86 -12.85
C LEU A 369 -6.94 -22.37 -13.11
N VAL A 370 -7.44 -22.00 -14.28
CA VAL A 370 -7.85 -20.65 -14.66
C VAL A 370 -9.35 -20.58 -14.65
N LYS A 371 -9.94 -19.72 -13.82
CA LYS A 371 -11.39 -19.55 -13.72
C LYS A 371 -11.94 -18.81 -14.93
N ALA A 372 -13.08 -19.30 -15.45
CA ALA A 372 -13.84 -18.59 -16.47
C ALA A 372 -14.46 -17.32 -15.89
N GLU A 373 -14.32 -16.23 -16.60
CA GLU A 373 -14.84 -14.91 -16.25
C GLU A 373 -15.24 -14.15 -17.50
N GLU A 374 -16.10 -13.15 -17.33
CA GLU A 374 -16.42 -12.22 -18.41
C GLU A 374 -15.14 -11.52 -18.93
N GLY A 375 -15.00 -11.45 -20.24
CA GLY A 375 -13.83 -10.88 -20.92
C GLY A 375 -12.63 -11.82 -21.04
N VAL A 376 -12.71 -13.08 -20.57
CA VAL A 376 -11.63 -14.07 -20.69
C VAL A 376 -12.03 -15.16 -21.69
N ASP A 377 -11.45 -15.13 -22.91
CA ASP A 377 -11.59 -16.21 -23.88
C ASP A 377 -10.32 -17.07 -23.90
N PHE A 378 -10.44 -18.30 -23.40
CA PHE A 378 -9.33 -19.25 -23.37
C PHE A 378 -8.80 -19.64 -24.77
N LYS A 379 -9.59 -19.44 -25.84
CA LYS A 379 -9.14 -19.68 -27.22
C LYS A 379 -8.10 -18.68 -27.67
N ASP A 380 -8.10 -17.48 -27.08
CA ASP A 380 -7.16 -16.41 -27.40
C ASP A 380 -5.82 -16.53 -26.66
N PHE A 381 -5.68 -17.46 -25.70
CA PHE A 381 -4.42 -17.65 -24.98
C PHE A 381 -3.31 -18.13 -25.94
N ASP A 382 -2.19 -17.40 -25.98
CA ASP A 382 -0.96 -17.89 -26.61
C ASP A 382 -0.20 -18.77 -25.61
N MET A 383 -0.42 -20.08 -25.71
CA MET A 383 0.18 -21.08 -24.81
C MET A 383 1.70 -21.04 -24.81
N LYS A 384 2.34 -20.61 -25.91
CA LYS A 384 3.82 -20.53 -26.00
C LYS A 384 4.38 -19.39 -25.18
N SER A 385 3.61 -18.32 -24.99
CA SER A 385 4.01 -17.17 -24.18
C SER A 385 3.90 -17.42 -22.69
N LEU A 386 3.04 -18.36 -22.24
CA LEU A 386 2.74 -18.57 -20.84
C LEU A 386 3.93 -19.09 -20.04
N ARG A 387 4.19 -18.45 -18.91
CA ARG A 387 5.18 -18.84 -17.89
C ARG A 387 4.52 -18.89 -16.54
N PHE A 388 4.97 -19.82 -15.68
CA PHE A 388 4.49 -19.97 -14.32
C PHE A 388 5.64 -20.23 -13.35
N GLY A 389 5.65 -19.54 -12.21
CA GLY A 389 6.71 -19.67 -11.21
C GLY A 389 6.75 -18.51 -10.22
N SER A 390 7.87 -18.35 -9.54
CA SER A 390 8.10 -17.16 -8.70
C SER A 390 8.12 -15.89 -9.55
N SER A 391 7.60 -14.79 -9.03
CA SER A 391 7.57 -13.50 -9.74
C SER A 391 8.95 -13.10 -10.24
N SER A 392 9.99 -13.26 -9.41
CA SER A 392 11.39 -12.95 -9.73
C SER A 392 11.93 -13.68 -10.97
N ASP A 393 11.35 -14.82 -11.35
CA ASP A 393 11.71 -15.51 -12.58
C ASP A 393 10.79 -15.15 -13.74
N VAL A 394 9.48 -15.18 -13.48
CA VAL A 394 8.46 -14.98 -14.50
C VAL A 394 8.51 -13.56 -15.07
N ASN A 395 8.82 -12.57 -14.26
CA ASN A 395 8.98 -11.18 -14.69
C ASN A 395 10.11 -10.98 -15.70
N TYR A 396 11.08 -11.90 -15.75
CA TYR A 396 12.17 -11.93 -16.74
C TYR A 396 11.94 -12.96 -17.86
N GLY A 397 10.72 -13.46 -18.02
CA GLY A 397 10.39 -14.43 -19.07
C GLY A 397 10.85 -15.86 -18.80
N LYS A 398 11.35 -16.12 -17.57
CA LYS A 398 11.74 -17.44 -17.08
C LYS A 398 10.53 -18.17 -16.48
N GLY A 399 10.76 -19.29 -15.80
CA GLY A 399 9.73 -20.11 -15.17
C GLY A 399 9.26 -21.27 -16.03
N CYS A 400 8.32 -22.03 -15.51
CA CYS A 400 7.77 -23.24 -16.14
C CYS A 400 6.98 -22.90 -17.40
N LYS A 401 7.20 -23.64 -18.48
CA LYS A 401 6.49 -23.47 -19.77
C LYS A 401 5.19 -24.27 -19.76
N ALA A 402 4.14 -23.70 -20.34
CA ALA A 402 2.89 -24.42 -20.56
C ALA A 402 3.08 -25.52 -21.62
N VAL A 403 2.67 -26.75 -21.30
CA VAL A 403 2.83 -27.92 -22.17
C VAL A 403 1.49 -28.49 -22.63
N LYS A 404 0.41 -28.28 -21.88
CA LYS A 404 -0.90 -28.82 -22.19
C LYS A 404 -2.02 -27.94 -21.62
N ARG A 405 -3.16 -27.93 -22.26
CA ARG A 405 -4.41 -27.39 -21.75
C ARG A 405 -5.49 -28.44 -21.68
N ILE A 406 -6.34 -28.41 -20.66
CA ILE A 406 -7.39 -29.37 -20.40
C ILE A 406 -8.65 -28.58 -20.05
N ALA A 407 -9.76 -28.84 -20.72
CA ALA A 407 -11.06 -28.25 -20.37
C ALA A 407 -11.54 -28.84 -19.02
N SER A 408 -12.05 -27.99 -18.13
CA SER A 408 -12.59 -28.38 -16.83
C SER A 408 -13.94 -27.70 -16.59
N GLY A 409 -15.00 -28.27 -17.16
CA GLY A 409 -16.29 -27.59 -17.24
C GLY A 409 -16.19 -26.29 -18.01
N LYS A 410 -16.53 -25.16 -17.37
CA LYS A 410 -16.35 -23.82 -17.94
C LYS A 410 -14.93 -23.26 -17.77
N ASP A 411 -14.13 -23.86 -16.88
CA ASP A 411 -12.77 -23.41 -16.54
C ASP A 411 -11.71 -24.07 -17.45
N LEU A 412 -10.49 -23.60 -17.36
CA LEU A 412 -9.34 -24.15 -18.08
C LEU A 412 -8.26 -24.61 -17.08
N ILE A 413 -7.72 -25.82 -17.25
CA ILE A 413 -6.50 -26.24 -16.59
C ILE A 413 -5.34 -26.10 -17.57
N ILE A 414 -4.31 -25.37 -17.15
CA ILE A 414 -3.03 -25.30 -17.86
C ILE A 414 -2.02 -26.15 -17.09
N VAL A 415 -1.38 -27.07 -17.82
CA VAL A 415 -0.31 -27.90 -17.27
C VAL A 415 1.02 -27.29 -17.68
N PHE A 416 1.87 -27.04 -16.71
CA PHE A 416 3.23 -26.53 -16.87
C PHE A 416 4.25 -27.63 -16.62
N ASP A 417 5.36 -27.60 -17.36
CA ASP A 417 6.51 -28.46 -17.12
C ASP A 417 7.21 -28.00 -15.84
N GLY A 418 6.97 -28.73 -14.76
CA GLY A 418 7.50 -28.39 -13.41
C GLY A 418 8.90 -28.87 -13.16
N ARG A 419 9.53 -29.62 -14.11
CA ARG A 419 10.89 -30.11 -13.93
C ARG A 419 11.88 -28.95 -13.80
N ASN A 420 12.69 -28.99 -12.74
CA ASN A 420 13.65 -27.92 -12.44
C ASN A 420 12.97 -26.54 -12.21
N ASN A 421 11.72 -26.53 -11.72
CA ASN A 421 11.09 -25.28 -11.33
C ASN A 421 11.89 -24.61 -10.19
N THR A 422 11.81 -23.28 -10.14
CA THR A 422 12.50 -22.45 -9.16
C THR A 422 11.55 -21.86 -8.10
N ILE A 423 10.33 -22.41 -7.99
CA ILE A 423 9.36 -21.96 -6.98
C ILE A 423 9.96 -22.23 -5.60
N ARG A 424 10.18 -21.16 -4.85
CA ARG A 424 10.79 -21.23 -3.53
C ARG A 424 9.81 -21.80 -2.52
N LYS A 425 10.34 -22.38 -1.45
CA LYS A 425 9.53 -22.96 -0.37
C LYS A 425 8.66 -21.91 0.34
N ASP A 426 9.11 -20.68 0.38
CA ASP A 426 8.42 -19.53 1.00
C ASP A 426 7.50 -18.77 0.00
N GLU A 427 7.42 -19.22 -1.26
CA GLU A 427 6.47 -18.64 -2.23
C GLU A 427 5.04 -18.99 -1.82
N PHE A 428 4.22 -17.97 -1.62
CA PHE A 428 2.83 -18.13 -1.20
C PHE A 428 1.83 -17.92 -2.34
N ALA A 429 2.22 -17.27 -3.42
CA ALA A 429 1.36 -16.98 -4.56
C ALA A 429 2.17 -16.88 -5.85
N PRO A 430 2.55 -18.02 -6.48
CA PRO A 430 3.30 -18.02 -7.72
C PRO A 430 2.52 -17.35 -8.85
N LYS A 431 3.25 -16.68 -9.75
CA LYS A 431 2.71 -15.86 -10.83
C LYS A 431 2.61 -16.64 -12.13
N LEU A 432 1.50 -16.44 -12.85
CA LEU A 432 1.35 -16.71 -14.26
C LEU A 432 1.55 -15.41 -15.04
N LEU A 433 2.30 -15.44 -16.12
CA LEU A 433 2.51 -14.33 -17.02
C LEU A 433 2.54 -14.82 -18.47
N GLY A 434 1.94 -14.06 -19.37
CA GLY A 434 1.93 -14.31 -20.80
C GLY A 434 1.00 -13.38 -21.55
N LYS A 435 0.60 -13.76 -22.76
CA LYS A 435 -0.21 -12.91 -23.63
C LYS A 435 -1.32 -13.69 -24.33
N THR A 436 -2.33 -12.97 -24.76
CA THR A 436 -3.28 -13.45 -25.76
C THR A 436 -2.60 -13.47 -27.14
N LYS A 437 -3.21 -14.15 -28.12
CA LYS A 437 -2.79 -14.13 -29.53
C LYS A 437 -2.83 -12.72 -30.15
N LYS A 438 -3.59 -11.81 -29.52
CA LYS A 438 -3.67 -10.39 -29.92
C LYS A 438 -2.60 -9.52 -29.21
N GLY A 439 -1.79 -10.11 -28.32
CA GLY A 439 -0.74 -9.42 -27.59
C GLY A 439 -1.20 -8.81 -26.25
N GLU A 440 -2.46 -9.00 -25.85
CA GLU A 440 -2.97 -8.49 -24.59
C GLU A 440 -2.38 -9.24 -23.40
N LEU A 441 -2.09 -8.53 -22.32
CA LEU A 441 -1.46 -9.07 -21.13
C LEU A 441 -2.36 -10.08 -20.39
N LEU A 442 -1.81 -11.26 -20.14
CA LEU A 442 -2.36 -12.28 -19.24
C LEU A 442 -1.44 -12.40 -18.02
N TYR A 443 -1.95 -12.13 -16.84
CA TYR A 443 -1.22 -12.35 -15.60
C TYR A 443 -2.18 -12.77 -14.46
N GLY A 444 -1.63 -13.34 -13.41
CA GLY A 444 -2.37 -13.64 -12.20
C GLY A 444 -1.48 -14.32 -11.17
N TYR A 445 -1.91 -14.31 -9.92
CA TYR A 445 -1.27 -15.02 -8.82
C TYR A 445 -2.11 -16.23 -8.45
N ALA A 446 -1.49 -17.38 -8.27
CA ALA A 446 -2.20 -18.63 -8.05
C ALA A 446 -2.25 -18.98 -6.56
N LYS A 447 -3.45 -19.35 -6.08
CA LYS A 447 -3.62 -19.94 -4.76
C LYS A 447 -2.92 -21.30 -4.69
N LEU A 448 -2.12 -21.52 -3.65
CA LEU A 448 -1.52 -22.82 -3.32
C LEU A 448 -2.38 -23.56 -2.28
N PRO A 449 -2.73 -24.83 -2.46
CA PRO A 449 -3.65 -25.52 -1.55
C PRO A 449 -3.09 -25.80 -0.15
N TYR A 450 -1.77 -25.81 -0.02
CA TYR A 450 -1.05 -26.08 1.22
C TYR A 450 -0.58 -24.82 1.97
N VAL A 451 -0.96 -23.61 1.52
CA VAL A 451 -0.62 -22.32 2.15
C VAL A 451 -1.77 -21.82 3.00
N ASN A 452 -1.48 -21.44 4.24
CA ASN A 452 -2.44 -20.75 5.11
C ASN A 452 -2.45 -19.26 4.80
N TYR A 453 -3.50 -18.77 4.13
CA TYR A 453 -3.69 -17.35 3.77
C TYR A 453 -4.24 -16.48 4.91
N HIS A 454 -4.43 -17.06 6.06
CA HIS A 454 -4.88 -16.38 7.28
C HIS A 454 -3.96 -16.73 8.46
N PRO A 455 -2.65 -16.42 8.37
CA PRO A 455 -1.71 -16.86 9.40
C PRO A 455 -1.98 -16.18 10.75
N ALA A 456 -1.57 -16.83 11.82
CA ALA A 456 -1.40 -16.19 13.11
C ALA A 456 -0.23 -15.20 13.06
N CYS A 457 -0.29 -14.14 13.86
CA CYS A 457 0.78 -13.15 13.94
C CYS A 457 0.97 -12.71 15.39
N LEU A 458 1.87 -13.35 16.09
CA LEU A 458 2.24 -12.94 17.45
C LEU A 458 3.13 -11.71 17.40
N SER A 459 2.86 -10.74 18.26
CA SER A 459 3.66 -9.52 18.37
C SER A 459 3.67 -9.04 19.83
N ALA A 460 4.86 -8.71 20.34
CA ALA A 460 5.06 -8.27 21.71
C ALA A 460 4.92 -6.74 21.83
N ALA A 461 4.41 -6.26 22.97
CA ALA A 461 4.63 -4.90 23.42
C ALA A 461 6.10 -4.71 23.86
N TYR A 462 6.53 -3.46 24.07
CA TYR A 462 7.87 -3.21 24.61
C TYR A 462 7.99 -3.83 26.01
N PRO A 463 9.02 -4.66 26.27
CA PRO A 463 9.21 -5.31 27.57
C PRO A 463 9.55 -4.30 28.68
N MET A 464 9.00 -4.53 29.85
CA MET A 464 9.26 -3.73 31.06
C MET A 464 10.04 -4.58 32.06
N ALA A 465 11.15 -4.05 32.57
CA ALA A 465 11.97 -4.76 33.55
C ALA A 465 11.67 -4.27 34.98
N TYR A 466 11.45 -5.22 35.90
CA TYR A 466 11.27 -4.98 37.32
C TYR A 466 12.16 -5.94 38.10
N ASP A 467 13.18 -5.43 38.78
CA ASP A 467 14.18 -6.23 39.49
C ASP A 467 14.81 -7.33 38.58
N LYS A 468 14.48 -8.58 38.87
CA LYS A 468 14.95 -9.75 38.12
C LYS A 468 13.87 -10.37 37.22
N GLN A 469 12.79 -9.65 37.00
CA GLN A 469 11.67 -10.08 36.16
C GLN A 469 11.51 -9.16 34.95
N LEU A 470 11.14 -9.76 33.83
CA LEU A 470 10.79 -9.06 32.60
C LEU A 470 9.30 -9.28 32.32
N GLU A 471 8.51 -8.22 32.37
CA GLU A 471 7.10 -8.26 31.99
C GLU A 471 6.95 -7.98 30.50
N LEU A 472 6.16 -8.83 29.83
CA LEU A 472 5.97 -8.79 28.39
C LEU A 472 4.54 -9.18 28.04
N GLU A 473 3.85 -8.32 27.30
CA GLU A 473 2.56 -8.66 26.69
C GLU A 473 2.79 -9.16 25.25
N VAL A 474 2.22 -10.32 24.92
CA VAL A 474 2.17 -10.85 23.57
C VAL A 474 0.72 -10.94 23.12
N LYS A 475 0.39 -10.39 21.96
CA LYS A 475 -0.95 -10.42 21.35
C LYS A 475 -0.88 -11.08 19.97
N ASN A 476 -1.91 -11.85 19.63
CA ASN A 476 -2.07 -12.41 18.29
C ASN A 476 -2.85 -11.42 17.39
N PHE A 477 -2.18 -10.78 16.47
CA PHE A 477 -2.78 -9.89 15.45
C PHE A 477 -3.14 -10.61 14.16
N GLY A 478 -2.92 -11.93 14.10
CA GLY A 478 -3.27 -12.76 12.96
C GLY A 478 -4.76 -13.10 12.88
N LEU A 479 -5.12 -13.88 11.87
CA LEU A 479 -6.50 -14.25 11.55
C LEU A 479 -6.82 -15.70 11.89
N SER A 480 -5.85 -16.47 12.38
CA SER A 480 -6.03 -17.81 12.93
C SER A 480 -5.44 -17.93 14.34
N THR A 481 -5.87 -18.92 15.09
CA THR A 481 -5.27 -19.23 16.38
C THR A 481 -3.81 -19.62 16.18
N SER A 482 -2.91 -19.06 17.02
CA SER A 482 -1.49 -19.42 17.01
C SER A 482 -1.30 -20.81 17.64
N GLU A 483 -0.23 -21.48 17.25
CA GLU A 483 0.26 -22.62 18.01
C GLU A 483 0.96 -22.15 19.28
N GLU A 484 1.18 -23.08 20.23
CA GLU A 484 2.07 -22.85 21.37
C GLU A 484 3.46 -22.51 20.84
N THR A 485 4.07 -21.43 21.34
CA THR A 485 5.25 -20.82 20.77
C THR A 485 6.29 -20.54 21.86
N ASP A 486 7.51 -21.01 21.67
CA ASP A 486 8.64 -20.67 22.53
C ASP A 486 9.09 -19.24 22.21
N LEU A 487 9.43 -18.50 23.26
CA LEU A 487 9.81 -17.09 23.18
C LEU A 487 11.19 -16.90 23.82
N THR A 488 12.08 -16.24 23.09
CA THR A 488 13.39 -15.82 23.59
C THR A 488 13.52 -14.31 23.48
N VAL A 489 13.90 -13.67 24.59
CA VAL A 489 14.16 -12.23 24.65
C VAL A 489 15.65 -12.00 24.71
N LEU A 490 16.17 -11.18 23.79
CA LEU A 490 17.58 -10.83 23.70
C LEU A 490 17.76 -9.32 23.91
N VAL A 491 18.85 -8.93 24.55
CA VAL A 491 19.34 -7.55 24.61
C VAL A 491 20.76 -7.54 24.06
N ASN A 492 21.02 -6.71 23.06
CA ASN A 492 22.33 -6.65 22.37
C ASN A 492 22.82 -8.04 21.89
N GLY A 493 21.89 -8.88 21.43
CA GLY A 493 22.19 -10.24 20.96
C GLY A 493 22.41 -11.28 22.06
N VAL A 494 22.38 -10.89 23.35
CA VAL A 494 22.56 -11.78 24.49
C VAL A 494 21.20 -12.16 25.06
N LYS A 495 20.96 -13.46 25.30
CA LYS A 495 19.72 -13.99 25.84
C LYS A 495 19.50 -13.48 27.27
N LEU A 496 18.42 -12.74 27.49
CA LEU A 496 18.04 -12.18 28.77
C LEU A 496 16.97 -13.01 29.47
N ALA A 497 15.96 -13.47 28.75
CA ALA A 497 14.87 -14.26 29.28
C ALA A 497 14.34 -15.24 28.24
N GLU A 498 13.63 -16.23 28.68
CA GLU A 498 12.90 -17.19 27.85
C GLU A 498 11.58 -17.57 28.48
N GLY A 499 10.63 -17.97 27.65
CA GLY A 499 9.33 -18.43 28.11
C GLY A 499 8.53 -19.07 27.01
N ARG A 500 7.26 -19.31 27.29
CA ARG A 500 6.34 -19.94 26.35
C ARG A 500 5.02 -19.18 26.30
N VAL A 501 4.56 -18.93 25.11
CA VAL A 501 3.25 -18.35 24.80
C VAL A 501 2.32 -19.50 24.49
N LYS A 502 1.22 -19.64 25.24
CA LYS A 502 0.14 -20.57 24.89
C LYS A 502 -0.48 -20.23 23.54
N ALA A 503 -1.24 -21.15 22.97
CA ALA A 503 -2.06 -20.84 21.81
C ALA A 503 -2.98 -19.64 22.11
N LEU A 504 -2.98 -18.63 21.23
CA LEU A 504 -3.80 -17.43 21.35
C LEU A 504 -4.75 -17.33 20.16
N SER A 505 -6.03 -17.13 20.43
CA SER A 505 -7.02 -16.80 19.41
C SER A 505 -6.73 -15.45 18.76
N PRO A 506 -7.28 -15.11 17.58
CA PRO A 506 -7.17 -13.77 17.01
C PRO A 506 -7.53 -12.70 18.05
N TYR A 507 -6.66 -11.68 18.18
CA TYR A 507 -6.72 -10.56 19.13
C TYR A 507 -6.61 -10.91 20.61
N GLU A 508 -6.48 -12.18 20.97
CA GLU A 508 -6.17 -12.57 22.35
C GLU A 508 -4.74 -12.16 22.70
N SER A 509 -4.55 -11.70 23.95
CA SER A 509 -3.24 -11.38 24.50
C SER A 509 -2.94 -12.14 25.78
N VAL A 510 -1.66 -12.29 26.10
CA VAL A 510 -1.17 -12.85 27.34
C VAL A 510 -0.06 -11.97 27.91
N LYS A 511 -0.08 -11.74 29.22
CA LYS A 511 1.02 -11.12 29.93
C LYS A 511 1.91 -12.22 30.53
N LEU A 512 3.19 -12.13 30.25
CA LEU A 512 4.22 -13.04 30.76
C LEU A 512 5.11 -12.29 31.74
N SER A 513 5.45 -12.94 32.87
CA SER A 513 6.50 -12.50 33.79
C SER A 513 7.64 -13.52 33.70
N LEU A 514 8.74 -13.12 33.09
CA LEU A 514 9.86 -13.99 32.76
C LEU A 514 11.06 -13.68 33.68
N PRO A 515 11.66 -14.67 34.35
CA PRO A 515 12.87 -14.43 35.13
C PRO A 515 14.04 -14.07 34.22
N CYS A 516 14.77 -13.01 34.57
CA CYS A 516 16.00 -12.66 33.87
C CYS A 516 17.11 -13.65 34.22
N ILE A 517 17.75 -14.20 33.19
CA ILE A 517 18.86 -15.19 33.31
C ILE A 517 20.09 -14.53 33.95
N HIS A 518 20.29 -13.26 33.71
CA HIS A 518 21.38 -12.45 34.24
C HIS A 518 20.93 -11.00 34.46
N ALA A 519 21.68 -10.26 35.25
CA ALA A 519 21.47 -8.82 35.38
C ALA A 519 21.82 -8.11 34.06
N ALA A 520 20.91 -7.32 33.54
CA ALA A 520 21.14 -6.47 32.37
C ALA A 520 20.79 -5.02 32.73
N LYS A 521 21.59 -4.07 32.27
CA LYS A 521 21.24 -2.67 32.38
C LYS A 521 20.16 -2.39 31.32
N ILE A 522 18.96 -2.16 31.79
CA ILE A 522 17.79 -1.88 30.96
C ILE A 522 17.34 -0.46 31.25
N ASP A 523 17.19 0.32 30.22
CA ASP A 523 16.65 1.69 30.23
C ASP A 523 15.62 1.85 29.10
N ASN A 524 15.02 3.02 29.01
CA ASN A 524 13.99 3.31 28.00
C ASN A 524 14.50 3.26 26.54
N GLN A 525 15.82 3.21 26.33
CA GLN A 525 16.43 3.12 25.01
C GLN A 525 16.91 1.71 24.67
N THR A 526 16.72 0.76 25.57
CA THR A 526 17.16 -0.62 25.37
C THR A 526 16.46 -1.25 24.17
N LEU A 527 17.27 -1.82 23.27
CA LEU A 527 16.78 -2.54 22.11
C LEU A 527 16.54 -4.00 22.48
N PHE A 528 15.29 -4.43 22.46
CA PHE A 528 14.92 -5.82 22.65
C PHE A 528 14.74 -6.53 21.32
N THR A 529 15.29 -7.71 21.20
CA THR A 529 14.97 -8.65 20.11
C THR A 529 14.14 -9.79 20.68
N ILE A 530 12.95 -9.97 20.12
CA ILE A 530 12.02 -11.05 20.48
C ILE A 530 12.06 -12.10 19.37
N VAL A 531 12.41 -13.31 19.72
CA VAL A 531 12.44 -14.45 18.79
C VAL A 531 11.33 -15.41 19.16
N TYR A 532 10.48 -15.72 18.21
CA TYR A 532 9.40 -16.70 18.32
C TYR A 532 9.82 -17.98 17.59
N SER A 533 9.70 -19.13 18.27
CA SER A 533 10.10 -20.42 17.71
C SER A 533 9.04 -21.48 17.93
N GLN A 534 8.86 -22.36 16.95
CA GLN A 534 7.99 -23.53 17.03
C GLN A 534 8.76 -24.76 16.58
N HIS A 535 8.65 -25.83 17.33
CA HIS A 535 9.40 -27.09 17.06
C HIS A 535 10.91 -26.85 16.82
N GLY A 536 11.50 -25.91 17.59
CA GLY A 536 12.93 -25.56 17.51
C GLY A 536 13.32 -24.73 16.27
N LYS A 537 12.36 -24.25 15.48
CA LYS A 537 12.61 -23.38 14.33
C LYS A 537 12.11 -21.97 14.60
N GLU A 538 12.90 -20.97 14.27
CA GLU A 538 12.47 -19.58 14.27
C GLU A 538 11.35 -19.40 13.24
N ILE A 539 10.22 -18.83 13.69
CA ILE A 539 9.06 -18.51 12.84
C ILE A 539 8.90 -17.02 12.67
N ARG A 540 9.38 -16.21 13.63
CA ARG A 540 9.31 -14.76 13.61
C ARG A 540 10.39 -14.18 14.51
N LYS A 541 10.87 -13.01 14.13
CA LYS A 541 11.76 -12.16 14.92
C LYS A 541 11.32 -10.72 14.77
N GLU A 542 11.26 -9.99 15.88
CA GLU A 542 11.00 -8.55 15.88
C GLU A 542 11.98 -7.83 16.79
N THR A 543 12.31 -6.60 16.46
CA THR A 543 13.23 -5.75 17.21
C THR A 543 12.49 -4.51 17.70
N ILE A 544 12.34 -4.39 19.02
CA ILE A 544 11.46 -3.41 19.63
C ILE A 544 12.27 -2.36 20.36
N GLN A 545 11.97 -1.09 20.09
CA GLN A 545 12.52 0.10 20.76
C GLN A 545 11.41 0.90 21.41
N ASN A 546 11.74 1.62 22.48
CA ASN A 546 10.89 2.62 23.07
C ASN A 546 11.71 3.91 23.21
N PHE A 547 11.61 4.78 22.22
CA PHE A 547 12.10 6.15 22.36
C PHE A 547 10.87 7.07 22.45
N ASP A 548 10.80 7.84 23.52
CA ASP A 548 9.90 8.98 23.61
C ASP A 548 10.58 10.24 23.09
#